data_831069bf4b68dbc3044b0133e652bc7e
#
_entry.id   831069bf4b68dbc3044b0133e652bc7e
#
_cell.length_a   1.000
_cell.length_b   1.000
_cell.length_c   1.000
_cell.angle_alpha   90.00
_cell.angle_beta   90.00
_cell.angle_gamma   90.00
#
_symmetry.space_group_name_H-M   'P 1'
#
loop_
_entity.id
_entity.type
_entity.pdbx_description
1 polymer ?
#
loop_
_entity_poly.entity_id
_entity_poly.type
_entity_poly.pdbx_seq_one_letter_code
_entity_poly.pdbx_strand_id
1 'polypeptide(L)'
;MVKKKIKYADFPDMNTCKDIVLYGGKTGGDKKQYTFYNFDGEVETKTFAQVNYDLTGLGQYLYKLGLRGKKVAILSENSYYWIACYFSIITGKMTAIPMDPKLPDNDIIDIMVRSGCNAVYYSDDFKGTVELMKKAEGVVIEQYIRIEDFYSLVEEGHNEVKNGVESYLNDEVLPSDLAFLVYTSGTTGKSKGVMLSQENVAADSVASCRVMTGGPAIGFLPLHHAFSWVGALFSGNLLVEWGFICRSLKDIQKDLLEYHPQNFSAVPLAIETIYKRIWFTAKKSGREELLKKGLKISKFLLKLGIDKRRKIFSEIIDNLGGNLEMIVCGGAYLDEKYEKGMTDFGIKIINGYGITECSPAVTCNRLDAYKVGSVGVPLPCNEIKIKDPDADGVGEICVRGKNVMMGYYNEPEATAEVFDGDWFLTGDYGYIDEDGFLFFRGRKKNLIVLSNGKNVSPEEIEDKLSTIEYVKEVIVYDEDGYITAEFFLDTVDTPDAKERIKADVNEINRKMPTYKQVTRVKTRDTEFPKTTTLKILRNYKK
;
A
#
# COMPACT_ATOMS: atom_id res chain seq x y z
N MET A 1 -34.74 -8.12 -1.76
CA MET A 1 -33.99 -6.93 -2.23
C MET A 1 -33.41 -7.25 -3.60
N VAL A 2 -33.70 -6.47 -4.62
CA VAL A 2 -32.98 -6.59 -5.89
C VAL A 2 -31.55 -6.12 -5.62
N LYS A 3 -30.58 -7.05 -5.53
CA LYS A 3 -29.15 -6.70 -5.49
C LYS A 3 -28.90 -5.93 -6.78
N LYS A 4 -28.65 -4.62 -6.69
CA LYS A 4 -28.25 -3.82 -7.83
C LYS A 4 -27.01 -4.52 -8.40
N LYS A 5 -27.09 -5.02 -9.64
CA LYS A 5 -25.99 -5.74 -10.27
C LYS A 5 -24.84 -4.75 -10.40
N ILE A 6 -23.75 -4.97 -9.67
CA ILE A 6 -22.57 -4.11 -9.74
C ILE A 6 -21.99 -4.31 -11.13
N LYS A 7 -21.81 -3.22 -11.85
CA LYS A 7 -21.18 -3.25 -13.16
C LYS A 7 -19.73 -2.83 -12.96
N TYR A 8 -18.84 -3.80 -12.97
CA TYR A 8 -17.41 -3.55 -13.02
C TYR A 8 -17.00 -3.04 -14.40
N ALA A 9 -15.85 -2.37 -14.45
CA ALA A 9 -15.26 -1.91 -15.70
C ALA A 9 -14.88 -3.10 -16.58
N ASP A 10 -15.12 -2.97 -17.88
CA ASP A 10 -14.68 -3.91 -18.89
C ASP A 10 -13.63 -3.24 -19.78
N PHE A 11 -12.48 -3.87 -19.90
CA PHE A 11 -11.37 -3.43 -20.73
C PHE A 11 -10.61 -4.66 -21.27
N PRO A 12 -9.86 -4.52 -22.39
CA PRO A 12 -9.14 -5.63 -23.00
C PRO A 12 -8.10 -6.23 -22.06
N ASP A 13 -7.70 -7.48 -22.32
CA ASP A 13 -6.54 -8.07 -21.65
C ASP A 13 -5.28 -7.31 -22.03
N MET A 14 -4.45 -7.05 -21.02
CA MET A 14 -3.18 -6.35 -21.13
C MET A 14 -2.11 -7.16 -20.42
N ASN A 15 -1.01 -7.41 -21.10
CA ASN A 15 0.04 -8.30 -20.62
C ASN A 15 1.29 -7.54 -20.18
N THR A 16 1.35 -6.22 -20.42
CA THR A 16 2.48 -5.38 -20.03
C THR A 16 2.00 -4.08 -19.35
N CYS A 17 2.83 -3.52 -18.50
CA CYS A 17 2.58 -2.18 -17.93
C CYS A 17 2.51 -1.12 -19.05
N LYS A 18 3.29 -1.29 -20.12
CA LYS A 18 3.23 -0.45 -21.33
C LYS A 18 1.83 -0.43 -21.92
N ASP A 19 1.19 -1.61 -22.08
CA ASP A 19 -0.18 -1.70 -22.63
C ASP A 19 -1.15 -0.89 -21.80
N ILE A 20 -1.06 -0.98 -20.46
CA ILE A 20 -1.94 -0.26 -19.54
C ILE A 20 -1.78 1.26 -19.68
N VAL A 21 -0.54 1.74 -19.67
CA VAL A 21 -0.26 3.19 -19.74
C VAL A 21 -0.70 3.77 -21.08
N LEU A 22 -0.38 3.08 -22.18
CA LEU A 22 -0.78 3.51 -23.52
C LEU A 22 -2.30 3.42 -23.74
N TYR A 23 -2.97 2.41 -23.14
CA TYR A 23 -4.43 2.33 -23.14
C TYR A 23 -5.05 3.54 -22.46
N GLY A 24 -4.54 3.92 -21.27
CA GLY A 24 -4.98 5.12 -20.55
C GLY A 24 -4.82 6.38 -21.40
N GLY A 25 -3.63 6.59 -21.97
CA GLY A 25 -3.34 7.73 -22.84
C GLY A 25 -4.27 7.82 -24.05
N LYS A 26 -4.51 6.68 -24.74
CA LYS A 26 -5.39 6.61 -25.91
C LYS A 26 -6.86 6.81 -25.56
N THR A 27 -7.34 6.19 -24.47
CA THR A 27 -8.76 6.18 -24.11
C THR A 27 -9.16 7.44 -23.35
N GLY A 28 -8.26 7.99 -22.54
CA GLY A 28 -8.46 9.18 -21.73
C GLY A 28 -8.40 10.47 -22.55
N GLY A 29 -7.46 10.57 -23.48
CA GLY A 29 -7.30 11.76 -24.35
C GLY A 29 -7.19 13.04 -23.54
N ASP A 30 -8.10 13.99 -23.79
CA ASP A 30 -8.11 15.30 -23.11
C ASP A 30 -8.78 15.29 -21.73
N LYS A 31 -9.23 14.15 -21.21
CA LYS A 31 -9.73 14.05 -19.85
C LYS A 31 -8.59 14.32 -18.85
N LYS A 32 -8.93 14.93 -17.72
CA LYS A 32 -7.99 15.10 -16.60
C LYS A 32 -7.51 13.76 -16.11
N GLN A 33 -6.20 13.63 -15.89
CA GLN A 33 -5.59 12.42 -15.29
C GLN A 33 -5.03 12.73 -13.91
N TYR A 34 -4.14 13.72 -13.80
CA TYR A 34 -3.53 14.09 -12.52
C TYR A 34 -3.67 15.58 -12.24
N THR A 35 -3.99 15.91 -10.99
CA THR A 35 -3.85 17.24 -10.42
C THR A 35 -2.81 17.17 -9.29
N PHE A 36 -1.91 18.12 -9.22
CA PHE A 36 -0.75 18.09 -8.32
C PHE A 36 -0.22 19.49 -8.07
N TYR A 37 0.68 19.63 -7.11
CA TYR A 37 1.45 20.86 -6.93
C TYR A 37 2.72 20.81 -7.77
N ASN A 38 2.96 21.81 -8.62
CA ASN A 38 4.17 21.95 -9.42
C ASN A 38 5.38 22.40 -8.57
N PHE A 39 6.57 22.58 -9.19
CA PHE A 39 7.79 23.00 -8.48
C PHE A 39 7.64 24.36 -7.79
N ASP A 40 6.80 25.26 -8.31
CA ASP A 40 6.54 26.58 -7.73
C ASP A 40 5.50 26.54 -6.60
N GLY A 41 4.91 25.37 -6.33
CA GLY A 41 3.87 25.17 -5.33
C GLY A 41 2.46 25.52 -5.82
N GLU A 42 2.29 25.79 -7.10
CA GLU A 42 1.00 26.05 -7.73
C GLU A 42 0.31 24.75 -8.13
N VAL A 43 -1.03 24.79 -8.18
CA VAL A 43 -1.83 23.63 -8.61
C VAL A 43 -1.81 23.54 -10.13
N GLU A 44 -1.38 22.41 -10.64
CA GLU A 44 -1.38 22.09 -12.07
C GLU A 44 -2.21 20.84 -12.35
N THR A 45 -2.81 20.75 -13.52
CA THR A 45 -3.56 19.58 -13.98
C THR A 45 -3.06 19.14 -15.34
N LYS A 46 -2.74 17.85 -15.48
CA LYS A 46 -2.40 17.21 -16.76
C LYS A 46 -3.54 16.32 -17.23
N THR A 47 -3.79 16.33 -18.52
CA THR A 47 -4.66 15.36 -19.19
C THR A 47 -3.91 14.07 -19.50
N PHE A 48 -4.63 12.99 -19.83
CA PHE A 48 -4.00 11.73 -20.27
C PHE A 48 -3.09 11.95 -21.50
N ALA A 49 -3.49 12.78 -22.44
CA ALA A 49 -2.67 13.12 -23.60
C ALA A 49 -1.38 13.84 -23.20
N GLN A 50 -1.45 14.79 -22.26
CA GLN A 50 -0.28 15.51 -21.76
C GLN A 50 0.67 14.61 -20.97
N VAL A 51 0.12 13.70 -20.13
CA VAL A 51 0.94 12.70 -19.42
C VAL A 51 1.65 11.77 -20.41
N ASN A 52 0.93 11.33 -21.47
CA ASN A 52 1.53 10.51 -22.52
C ASN A 52 2.61 11.27 -23.30
N TYR A 53 2.43 12.57 -23.54
CA TYR A 53 3.46 13.43 -24.12
C TYR A 53 4.69 13.48 -23.21
N ASP A 54 4.51 13.79 -21.93
CA ASP A 54 5.62 13.93 -20.98
C ASP A 54 6.42 12.60 -20.84
N LEU A 55 5.73 11.46 -20.64
CA LEU A 55 6.43 10.16 -20.53
C LEU A 55 7.15 9.74 -21.80
N THR A 56 6.61 10.10 -22.98
CA THR A 56 7.23 9.76 -24.27
C THR A 56 8.52 10.58 -24.47
N GLY A 57 8.49 11.88 -24.18
CA GLY A 57 9.67 12.72 -24.23
C GLY A 57 10.77 12.23 -23.29
N LEU A 58 10.42 11.98 -22.01
CA LEU A 58 11.37 11.43 -21.03
C LEU A 58 11.94 10.08 -21.46
N GLY A 59 11.10 9.16 -21.94
CA GLY A 59 11.54 7.83 -22.37
C GLY A 59 12.50 7.89 -23.55
N GLN A 60 12.23 8.75 -24.52
CA GLN A 60 13.12 8.97 -25.66
C GLN A 60 14.45 9.62 -25.20
N TYR A 61 14.40 10.55 -24.23
CA TYR A 61 15.59 11.10 -23.61
C TYR A 61 16.44 10.02 -22.93
N LEU A 62 15.84 9.09 -22.16
CA LEU A 62 16.57 7.98 -21.56
C LEU A 62 17.24 7.09 -22.63
N TYR A 63 16.56 6.86 -23.74
CA TYR A 63 17.11 6.08 -24.87
C TYR A 63 18.30 6.81 -25.53
N LYS A 64 18.23 8.13 -25.68
CA LYS A 64 19.35 8.96 -26.12
C LYS A 64 20.58 8.80 -25.23
N LEU A 65 20.37 8.67 -23.91
CA LEU A 65 21.43 8.42 -22.93
C LEU A 65 21.96 6.96 -22.94
N GLY A 66 21.44 6.08 -23.84
CA GLY A 66 21.86 4.69 -23.93
C GLY A 66 21.32 3.79 -22.82
N LEU A 67 20.23 4.16 -22.16
CA LEU A 67 19.67 3.44 -21.00
C LEU A 67 18.71 2.30 -21.38
N ARG A 68 18.49 2.01 -22.65
CA ARG A 68 17.73 0.84 -23.10
C ARG A 68 18.29 -0.45 -22.50
N GLY A 69 17.45 -1.25 -21.84
CA GLY A 69 17.86 -2.50 -21.16
C GLY A 69 18.58 -2.29 -19.84
N LYS A 70 18.67 -1.04 -19.36
CA LYS A 70 19.37 -0.66 -18.13
C LYS A 70 18.39 -0.50 -16.96
N LYS A 71 18.95 -0.43 -15.75
CA LYS A 71 18.22 -0.19 -14.50
C LYS A 71 18.30 1.29 -14.11
N VAL A 72 17.15 1.89 -13.85
CA VAL A 72 17.01 3.32 -13.54
C VAL A 72 16.29 3.46 -12.19
N ALA A 73 16.95 4.08 -11.22
CA ALA A 73 16.37 4.37 -9.93
C ALA A 73 15.60 5.70 -9.93
N ILE A 74 14.64 5.83 -9.01
CA ILE A 74 13.94 7.08 -8.74
C ILE A 74 14.05 7.38 -7.24
N LEU A 75 14.73 8.45 -6.89
CA LEU A 75 14.97 8.93 -5.53
C LEU A 75 14.38 10.33 -5.37
N SER A 76 13.12 10.41 -5.01
CA SER A 76 12.37 11.65 -4.85
C SER A 76 11.12 11.43 -4.01
N GLU A 77 10.58 12.51 -3.46
CA GLU A 77 9.28 12.54 -2.80
C GLU A 77 8.14 12.32 -3.80
N ASN A 78 6.93 12.05 -3.26
CA ASN A 78 5.72 11.90 -4.07
C ASN A 78 5.45 13.16 -4.89
N SER A 79 5.37 13.01 -6.21
CA SER A 79 5.04 14.09 -7.14
C SER A 79 4.52 13.54 -8.47
N TYR A 80 3.91 14.39 -9.28
CA TYR A 80 3.61 14.07 -10.67
C TYR A 80 4.89 13.72 -11.45
N TYR A 81 5.96 14.44 -11.20
CA TYR A 81 7.24 14.23 -11.87
C TYR A 81 7.81 12.84 -11.59
N TRP A 82 7.66 12.36 -10.35
CA TRP A 82 8.00 10.97 -10.00
C TRP A 82 7.21 9.98 -10.86
N ILE A 83 5.89 10.22 -11.03
CA ILE A 83 5.02 9.32 -11.82
C ILE A 83 5.42 9.32 -13.30
N ALA A 84 5.69 10.49 -13.87
CA ALA A 84 6.09 10.59 -15.27
C ALA A 84 7.46 9.93 -15.53
N CYS A 85 8.44 10.12 -14.63
CA CYS A 85 9.72 9.39 -14.66
C CYS A 85 9.51 7.87 -14.57
N TYR A 86 8.65 7.43 -13.62
CA TYR A 86 8.33 6.02 -13.44
C TYR A 86 7.71 5.42 -14.71
N PHE A 87 6.69 6.07 -15.28
CA PHE A 87 6.07 5.61 -16.52
C PHE A 87 7.06 5.60 -17.70
N SER A 88 7.95 6.60 -17.79
CA SER A 88 8.95 6.65 -18.86
C SER A 88 9.94 5.48 -18.83
N ILE A 89 10.22 4.93 -17.65
CA ILE A 89 11.09 3.76 -17.50
C ILE A 89 10.33 2.48 -17.92
N ILE A 90 9.15 2.24 -17.34
CA ILE A 90 8.45 0.96 -17.49
C ILE A 90 7.72 0.78 -18.83
N THR A 91 7.42 1.87 -19.55
CA THR A 91 6.88 1.79 -20.92
C THR A 91 7.95 1.62 -21.98
N GLY A 92 9.24 1.80 -21.61
CA GLY A 92 10.39 1.39 -22.38
C GLY A 92 10.95 0.04 -21.93
N LYS A 93 12.01 -0.39 -22.58
CA LYS A 93 12.72 -1.64 -22.22
C LYS A 93 13.78 -1.34 -21.14
N MET A 94 13.33 -0.87 -19.97
CA MET A 94 14.17 -0.51 -18.81
C MET A 94 13.53 -1.07 -17.53
N THR A 95 14.33 -1.16 -16.46
CA THR A 95 13.88 -1.65 -15.15
C THR A 95 13.84 -0.49 -14.15
N ALA A 96 12.69 -0.24 -13.54
CA ALA A 96 12.56 0.77 -12.51
C ALA A 96 13.01 0.24 -11.14
N ILE A 97 13.77 1.08 -10.40
CA ILE A 97 14.12 0.85 -8.99
C ILE A 97 13.53 2.01 -8.17
N PRO A 98 12.28 1.87 -7.70
CA PRO A 98 11.66 2.88 -6.85
C PRO A 98 12.31 2.87 -5.47
N MET A 99 12.95 3.98 -5.11
CA MET A 99 13.66 4.12 -3.84
C MET A 99 12.80 4.76 -2.77
N ASP A 100 12.92 4.23 -1.55
CA ASP A 100 12.35 4.90 -0.38
C ASP A 100 13.20 6.11 0.00
N PRO A 101 12.66 7.34 -0.13
CA PRO A 101 13.41 8.56 0.14
C PRO A 101 13.71 8.80 1.63
N LYS A 102 13.17 7.97 2.52
CA LYS A 102 13.39 8.09 3.98
C LYS A 102 14.46 7.14 4.50
N LEU A 103 15.03 6.31 3.64
CA LEU A 103 16.16 5.46 4.04
C LEU A 103 17.40 6.32 4.34
N PRO A 104 18.26 5.88 5.28
CA PRO A 104 19.56 6.47 5.48
C PRO A 104 20.41 6.41 4.19
N ASP A 105 21.27 7.42 3.96
CA ASP A 105 22.13 7.48 2.78
C ASP A 105 22.92 6.20 2.52
N ASN A 106 23.46 5.58 3.58
CA ASN A 106 24.22 4.34 3.46
C ASN A 106 23.36 3.16 2.93
N ASP A 107 22.09 3.08 3.32
CA ASP A 107 21.18 2.04 2.85
C ASP A 107 20.79 2.29 1.39
N ILE A 108 20.57 3.55 1.01
CA ILE A 108 20.33 3.94 -0.38
C ILE A 108 21.52 3.54 -1.25
N ILE A 109 22.74 3.89 -0.83
CA ILE A 109 23.97 3.56 -1.56
C ILE A 109 24.17 2.03 -1.66
N ASP A 110 23.94 1.28 -0.58
CA ASP A 110 24.01 -0.19 -0.59
C ASP A 110 23.05 -0.80 -1.62
N ILE A 111 21.83 -0.28 -1.72
CA ILE A 111 20.86 -0.71 -2.73
C ILE A 111 21.37 -0.36 -4.15
N MET A 112 21.94 0.82 -4.38
CA MET A 112 22.47 1.20 -5.69
C MET A 112 23.61 0.27 -6.14
N VAL A 113 24.50 -0.10 -5.21
CA VAL A 113 25.58 -1.06 -5.49
C VAL A 113 25.01 -2.44 -5.80
N ARG A 114 24.15 -2.98 -4.92
CA ARG A 114 23.62 -4.36 -5.07
C ARG A 114 22.71 -4.51 -6.28
N SER A 115 21.96 -3.48 -6.64
CA SER A 115 21.11 -3.49 -7.83
C SER A 115 21.92 -3.38 -9.13
N GLY A 116 23.14 -2.85 -9.07
CA GLY A 116 23.90 -2.46 -10.27
C GLY A 116 23.13 -1.44 -11.09
N CYS A 117 22.55 -0.44 -10.42
CA CYS A 117 21.80 0.66 -11.04
C CYS A 117 22.68 1.45 -12.00
N ASN A 118 22.14 1.81 -13.17
CA ASN A 118 22.91 2.52 -14.21
C ASN A 118 22.59 4.02 -14.27
N ALA A 119 21.39 4.41 -13.85
CA ALA A 119 20.98 5.81 -13.81
C ALA A 119 20.08 6.09 -12.61
N VAL A 120 20.06 7.32 -12.13
CA VAL A 120 19.17 7.75 -11.06
C VAL A 120 18.50 9.07 -11.40
N TYR A 121 17.15 9.08 -11.38
CA TYR A 121 16.38 10.30 -11.24
C TYR A 121 16.39 10.73 -9.79
N TYR A 122 16.71 11.97 -9.50
CA TYR A 122 16.73 12.49 -8.13
C TYR A 122 16.18 13.91 -8.05
N SER A 123 15.50 14.25 -6.94
CA SER A 123 15.10 15.63 -6.64
C SER A 123 16.21 16.37 -5.89
N ASP A 124 16.11 17.69 -5.88
CA ASP A 124 17.07 18.59 -5.24
C ASP A 124 17.33 18.27 -3.76
N ASP A 125 16.35 17.71 -3.05
CA ASP A 125 16.47 17.29 -1.66
C ASP A 125 17.53 16.19 -1.46
N PHE A 126 17.87 15.44 -2.53
CA PHE A 126 18.85 14.33 -2.49
C PHE A 126 20.20 14.65 -3.15
N LYS A 127 20.48 15.93 -3.42
CA LYS A 127 21.80 16.33 -3.94
C LYS A 127 22.96 15.86 -3.07
N GLY A 128 22.80 15.93 -1.74
CA GLY A 128 23.80 15.45 -0.79
C GLY A 128 24.07 13.95 -0.92
N THR A 129 23.00 13.16 -0.98
CA THR A 129 23.04 11.70 -1.16
C THR A 129 23.70 11.33 -2.50
N VAL A 130 23.38 12.06 -3.57
CA VAL A 130 23.99 11.87 -4.90
C VAL A 130 25.49 12.14 -4.87
N GLU A 131 25.96 13.18 -4.17
CA GLU A 131 27.40 13.44 -4.04
C GLU A 131 28.12 12.35 -3.22
N LEU A 132 27.43 11.69 -2.30
CA LEU A 132 27.95 10.50 -1.61
C LEU A 132 28.01 9.29 -2.55
N MET A 133 26.97 9.06 -3.34
CA MET A 133 26.92 7.99 -4.36
C MET A 133 28.07 8.07 -5.33
N LYS A 134 28.38 9.28 -5.86
CA LYS A 134 29.50 9.51 -6.81
C LYS A 134 30.87 9.13 -6.25
N LYS A 135 31.01 9.11 -4.92
CA LYS A 135 32.26 8.80 -4.21
C LYS A 135 32.31 7.37 -3.68
N ALA A 136 31.17 6.69 -3.66
CA ALA A 136 31.03 5.37 -3.06
C ALA A 136 31.63 4.29 -3.97
N GLU A 137 32.41 3.38 -3.38
CA GLU A 137 32.96 2.23 -4.08
C GLU A 137 31.84 1.27 -4.51
N GLY A 138 31.95 0.71 -5.74
CA GLY A 138 30.99 -0.24 -6.30
C GLY A 138 29.75 0.39 -6.93
N VAL A 139 29.53 1.70 -6.83
CA VAL A 139 28.47 2.39 -7.56
C VAL A 139 28.87 2.52 -9.04
N VAL A 140 28.00 2.03 -9.93
CA VAL A 140 28.23 2.00 -11.40
C VAL A 140 27.29 2.95 -12.15
N ILE A 141 26.69 3.92 -11.46
CA ILE A 141 25.76 4.89 -12.04
C ILE A 141 26.49 5.81 -13.02
N GLU A 142 26.05 5.79 -14.27
CA GLU A 142 26.60 6.58 -15.38
C GLU A 142 25.87 7.93 -15.54
N GLN A 143 24.56 7.96 -15.19
CA GLN A 143 23.68 9.10 -15.41
C GLN A 143 22.98 9.52 -14.11
N TYR A 144 23.16 10.77 -13.71
CA TYR A 144 22.48 11.41 -12.59
C TYR A 144 21.54 12.48 -13.13
N ILE A 145 20.23 12.19 -13.14
CA ILE A 145 19.22 12.99 -13.85
C ILE A 145 18.38 13.73 -12.82
N ARG A 146 18.43 15.05 -12.87
CA ARG A 146 17.70 15.89 -11.92
C ARG A 146 16.24 16.04 -12.34
N ILE A 147 15.32 15.78 -11.42
CA ILE A 147 13.86 15.82 -11.69
C ILE A 147 13.39 17.25 -11.96
N GLU A 148 13.99 18.27 -11.34
CA GLU A 148 13.63 19.67 -11.56
C GLU A 148 13.90 20.17 -12.98
N ASP A 149 14.73 19.46 -13.74
CA ASP A 149 14.98 19.75 -15.16
C ASP A 149 13.90 19.12 -16.09
N PHE A 150 12.84 18.58 -15.52
CA PHE A 150 11.78 17.77 -16.14
C PHE A 150 11.35 18.29 -17.52
N TYR A 151 10.89 19.53 -17.62
CA TYR A 151 10.35 20.06 -18.86
C TYR A 151 11.41 20.17 -19.97
N SER A 152 12.65 20.48 -19.62
CA SER A 152 13.74 20.52 -20.59
C SER A 152 14.11 19.13 -21.10
N LEU A 153 14.06 18.10 -20.22
CA LEU A 153 14.30 16.70 -20.58
C LEU A 153 13.21 16.17 -21.51
N VAL A 154 11.94 16.49 -21.24
CA VAL A 154 10.81 16.15 -22.12
C VAL A 154 10.99 16.75 -23.52
N GLU A 155 11.30 18.04 -23.61
CA GLU A 155 11.52 18.71 -24.89
C GLU A 155 12.74 18.18 -25.64
N GLU A 156 13.82 17.86 -24.94
CA GLU A 156 15.01 17.25 -25.54
C GLU A 156 14.68 15.89 -26.18
N GLY A 157 13.92 15.03 -25.47
CA GLY A 157 13.47 13.75 -26.03
C GLY A 157 12.57 13.92 -27.25
N HIS A 158 11.62 14.87 -27.22
CA HIS A 158 10.79 15.15 -28.41
C HIS A 158 11.57 15.74 -29.58
N ASN A 159 12.65 16.46 -29.35
CA ASN A 159 13.51 16.91 -30.42
C ASN A 159 14.21 15.75 -31.14
N GLU A 160 14.58 14.67 -30.42
CA GLU A 160 15.10 13.45 -31.04
C GLU A 160 14.03 12.82 -31.96
N VAL A 161 12.76 12.75 -31.49
CA VAL A 161 11.65 12.25 -32.31
C VAL A 161 11.45 13.10 -33.58
N LYS A 162 11.47 14.43 -33.47
CA LYS A 162 11.38 15.34 -34.62
C LYS A 162 12.52 15.13 -35.62
N ASN A 163 13.68 14.71 -35.15
CA ASN A 163 14.84 14.38 -35.99
C ASN A 163 14.79 12.94 -36.55
N GLY A 164 13.68 12.23 -36.39
CA GLY A 164 13.45 10.91 -36.97
C GLY A 164 13.93 9.73 -36.09
N VAL A 165 14.22 9.97 -34.81
CA VAL A 165 14.62 8.92 -33.86
C VAL A 165 13.41 8.53 -33.00
N GLU A 166 12.69 7.47 -33.38
CA GLU A 166 11.49 6.99 -32.67
C GLU A 166 11.69 5.63 -31.99
N SER A 167 12.89 5.35 -31.49
CA SER A 167 13.24 4.03 -30.96
C SER A 167 12.45 3.65 -29.69
N TYR A 168 12.13 4.60 -28.83
CA TYR A 168 11.48 4.32 -27.56
C TYR A 168 10.04 3.77 -27.70
N LEU A 169 9.15 4.45 -28.43
CA LEU A 169 7.76 4.01 -28.60
C LEU A 169 7.65 2.72 -29.41
N ASN A 170 8.54 2.56 -30.39
CA ASN A 170 8.53 1.42 -31.30
C ASN A 170 9.25 0.19 -30.71
N ASP A 171 9.88 0.30 -29.54
CA ASP A 171 10.54 -0.83 -28.90
C ASP A 171 9.51 -1.82 -28.33
N GLU A 172 9.71 -3.08 -28.61
CA GLU A 172 8.85 -4.15 -28.10
C GLU A 172 9.19 -4.45 -26.63
N VAL A 173 8.22 -4.28 -25.75
CA VAL A 173 8.30 -4.67 -24.33
C VAL A 173 7.56 -5.98 -24.17
N LEU A 174 8.27 -7.02 -23.71
CA LEU A 174 7.73 -8.36 -23.55
C LEU A 174 7.14 -8.56 -22.14
N PRO A 175 6.10 -9.40 -21.98
CA PRO A 175 5.55 -9.76 -20.67
C PRO A 175 6.59 -10.28 -19.67
N SER A 176 7.63 -10.97 -20.16
CA SER A 176 8.72 -11.53 -19.36
C SER A 176 9.85 -10.52 -19.04
N ASP A 177 9.84 -9.32 -19.62
CA ASP A 177 10.86 -8.31 -19.31
C ASP A 177 10.77 -7.87 -17.85
N LEU A 178 11.92 -7.74 -17.19
CA LEU A 178 12.00 -7.23 -15.82
C LEU A 178 11.57 -5.76 -15.80
N ALA A 179 10.43 -5.48 -15.20
CA ALA A 179 9.89 -4.12 -15.11
C ALA A 179 10.35 -3.41 -13.83
N PHE A 180 10.41 -4.14 -12.71
CA PHE A 180 10.70 -3.56 -11.40
C PHE A 180 11.68 -4.41 -10.61
N LEU A 181 12.57 -3.73 -9.91
CA LEU A 181 13.41 -4.29 -8.88
C LEU A 181 13.14 -3.53 -7.57
N VAL A 182 12.37 -4.14 -6.68
CA VAL A 182 11.84 -3.51 -5.47
C VAL A 182 12.56 -4.05 -4.25
N TYR A 183 13.26 -3.18 -3.54
CA TYR A 183 13.93 -3.58 -2.30
C TYR A 183 12.98 -3.50 -1.12
N THR A 184 12.74 -4.64 -0.47
CA THR A 184 11.89 -4.74 0.71
C THR A 184 12.76 -4.97 1.95
N SER A 185 12.38 -4.35 3.09
CA SER A 185 13.02 -4.61 4.37
C SER A 185 12.85 -6.09 4.73
N GLY A 186 13.86 -6.87 4.45
CA GLY A 186 13.89 -8.30 4.76
C GLY A 186 13.85 -8.56 6.27
N THR A 187 13.42 -9.75 6.63
CA THR A 187 13.33 -10.21 8.02
C THR A 187 14.68 -10.52 8.64
N THR A 188 15.72 -10.62 7.81
CA THR A 188 17.11 -11.01 8.16
C THR A 188 18.05 -9.82 8.30
N GLY A 189 17.56 -8.58 8.22
CA GLY A 189 18.33 -7.35 8.40
C GLY A 189 18.77 -6.68 7.10
N LYS A 190 19.01 -7.39 6.00
CA LYS A 190 19.28 -6.78 4.69
C LYS A 190 18.05 -6.86 3.79
N SER A 191 17.75 -5.77 3.09
CA SER A 191 16.65 -5.72 2.12
C SER A 191 16.93 -6.65 0.94
N LYS A 192 15.91 -7.41 0.49
CA LYS A 192 15.99 -8.26 -0.71
C LYS A 192 15.37 -7.54 -1.91
N GLY A 193 15.99 -7.71 -3.09
CA GLY A 193 15.47 -7.16 -4.34
C GLY A 193 14.44 -8.09 -4.97
N VAL A 194 13.16 -7.76 -4.88
CA VAL A 194 12.06 -8.50 -5.51
C VAL A 194 12.02 -8.18 -7.00
N MET A 195 12.08 -9.18 -7.87
CA MET A 195 12.01 -9.04 -9.32
C MET A 195 10.58 -9.21 -9.80
N LEU A 196 10.00 -8.15 -10.38
CA LEU A 196 8.66 -8.19 -10.96
C LEU A 196 8.73 -7.95 -12.48
N SER A 197 8.14 -8.86 -13.25
CA SER A 197 8.04 -8.71 -14.70
C SER A 197 6.93 -7.74 -15.09
N GLN A 198 6.91 -7.37 -16.37
CA GLN A 198 5.80 -6.62 -16.97
C GLN A 198 4.46 -7.33 -16.77
N GLU A 199 4.43 -8.66 -16.97
CA GLU A 199 3.21 -9.46 -16.78
C GLU A 199 2.77 -9.51 -15.32
N ASN A 200 3.70 -9.64 -14.38
CA ASN A 200 3.33 -9.73 -12.95
C ASN A 200 2.47 -8.54 -12.51
N VAL A 201 2.95 -7.33 -12.78
CA VAL A 201 2.28 -6.10 -12.37
C VAL A 201 1.05 -5.80 -13.22
N ALA A 202 1.10 -6.09 -14.52
CA ALA A 202 -0.06 -5.92 -15.40
C ALA A 202 -1.21 -6.85 -15.00
N ALA A 203 -0.94 -8.15 -14.76
CA ALA A 203 -1.95 -9.12 -14.34
C ALA A 203 -2.63 -8.72 -13.04
N ASP A 204 -1.85 -8.27 -12.03
CA ASP A 204 -2.38 -7.80 -10.76
C ASP A 204 -3.26 -6.56 -10.93
N SER A 205 -2.80 -5.57 -11.69
CA SER A 205 -3.51 -4.32 -11.95
C SER A 205 -4.83 -4.56 -12.68
N VAL A 206 -4.81 -5.37 -13.73
CA VAL A 206 -6.01 -5.77 -14.51
C VAL A 206 -7.00 -6.52 -13.62
N ALA A 207 -6.52 -7.50 -12.84
CA ALA A 207 -7.36 -8.30 -11.96
C ALA A 207 -8.01 -7.44 -10.86
N SER A 208 -7.25 -6.54 -10.24
CA SER A 208 -7.74 -5.61 -9.21
C SER A 208 -8.81 -4.69 -9.76
N CYS A 209 -8.60 -4.08 -10.93
CA CYS A 209 -9.56 -3.14 -11.53
C CYS A 209 -10.84 -3.82 -12.03
N ARG A 210 -10.79 -5.12 -12.39
CA ARG A 210 -11.97 -5.90 -12.78
C ARG A 210 -12.90 -6.24 -11.62
N VAL A 211 -12.46 -6.08 -10.38
CA VAL A 211 -13.24 -6.40 -9.18
C VAL A 211 -13.50 -5.18 -8.29
N MET A 212 -13.04 -4.02 -8.69
CA MET A 212 -13.27 -2.75 -8.00
C MET A 212 -14.09 -1.78 -8.88
N THR A 213 -14.75 -0.83 -8.23
CA THR A 213 -15.36 0.32 -8.91
C THR A 213 -14.40 1.50 -8.82
N GLY A 214 -14.28 2.25 -9.92
CA GLY A 214 -13.47 3.46 -9.99
C GLY A 214 -14.18 4.69 -9.42
N GLY A 215 -13.52 5.83 -9.58
CA GLY A 215 -13.98 7.17 -9.22
C GLY A 215 -12.79 8.07 -8.89
N PRO A 216 -12.98 9.40 -8.87
CA PRO A 216 -11.92 10.33 -8.52
C PRO A 216 -11.24 9.96 -7.22
N ALA A 217 -9.92 9.88 -7.24
CA ALA A 217 -9.11 9.39 -6.12
C ALA A 217 -8.13 10.44 -5.61
N ILE A 218 -7.69 10.27 -4.36
CA ILE A 218 -6.56 10.99 -3.81
C ILE A 218 -5.44 10.00 -3.44
N GLY A 219 -4.21 10.30 -3.89
CA GLY A 219 -3.03 9.50 -3.65
C GLY A 219 -2.09 10.17 -2.65
N PHE A 220 -1.91 9.56 -1.48
CA PHE A 220 -0.98 10.04 -0.45
C PHE A 220 -0.02 8.95 0.04
N LEU A 221 -0.26 7.70 -0.35
CA LEU A 221 0.67 6.62 -0.03
C LEU A 221 1.99 6.83 -0.76
N PRO A 222 3.12 6.39 -0.17
CA PRO A 222 4.42 6.53 -0.82
C PRO A 222 4.46 5.83 -2.17
N LEU A 223 4.85 6.57 -3.23
CA LEU A 223 4.85 6.07 -4.60
C LEU A 223 5.89 4.97 -4.87
N HIS A 224 6.89 4.82 -4.01
CA HIS A 224 7.86 3.72 -4.12
C HIS A 224 7.31 2.36 -3.67
N HIS A 225 6.13 2.30 -3.03
CA HIS A 225 5.49 1.05 -2.63
C HIS A 225 4.55 0.48 -3.69
N ALA A 226 4.61 -0.85 -3.90
CA ALA A 226 3.79 -1.55 -4.89
C ALA A 226 2.27 -1.32 -4.72
N PHE A 227 1.78 -1.18 -3.50
CA PHE A 227 0.37 -0.88 -3.23
C PHE A 227 -0.09 0.43 -3.90
N SER A 228 0.77 1.44 -3.98
CA SER A 228 0.45 2.70 -4.65
C SER A 228 0.37 2.56 -6.17
N TRP A 229 1.15 1.67 -6.78
CA TRP A 229 1.13 1.49 -8.24
C TRP A 229 -0.20 0.93 -8.71
N VAL A 230 -0.63 -0.18 -8.12
CA VAL A 230 -1.87 -0.86 -8.50
C VAL A 230 -3.07 -0.06 -8.02
N GLY A 231 -3.06 0.41 -6.77
CA GLY A 231 -4.20 1.11 -6.16
C GLY A 231 -4.44 2.54 -6.68
N ALA A 232 -3.45 3.16 -7.34
CA ALA A 232 -3.59 4.54 -7.82
C ALA A 232 -3.12 4.73 -9.27
N LEU A 233 -1.88 4.30 -9.63
CA LEU A 233 -1.30 4.65 -10.91
C LEU A 233 -1.89 3.83 -12.07
N PHE A 234 -1.85 2.49 -11.96
CA PHE A 234 -2.38 1.63 -13.01
C PHE A 234 -3.92 1.62 -13.04
N SER A 235 -4.57 1.69 -11.87
CA SER A 235 -6.03 1.81 -11.80
C SER A 235 -6.52 3.10 -12.48
N GLY A 236 -5.83 4.23 -12.27
CA GLY A 236 -6.14 5.48 -12.95
C GLY A 236 -6.08 5.36 -14.47
N ASN A 237 -5.11 4.62 -15.02
CA ASN A 237 -5.00 4.37 -16.46
C ASN A 237 -6.09 3.42 -16.98
N LEU A 238 -6.35 2.29 -16.28
CA LEU A 238 -7.32 1.29 -16.69
C LEU A 238 -8.77 1.80 -16.62
N LEU A 239 -9.10 2.50 -15.54
CA LEU A 239 -10.45 3.03 -15.31
C LEU A 239 -10.67 4.41 -15.95
N VAL A 240 -9.61 5.01 -16.49
CA VAL A 240 -9.59 6.36 -17.07
C VAL A 240 -10.14 7.40 -16.07
N GLU A 241 -9.59 7.33 -14.85
CA GLU A 241 -10.03 8.12 -13.71
C GLU A 241 -9.03 9.22 -13.37
N TRP A 242 -9.56 10.29 -12.79
CA TRP A 242 -8.75 11.41 -12.31
C TRP A 242 -8.22 11.15 -10.89
N GLY A 243 -6.98 11.57 -10.63
CA GLY A 243 -6.34 11.49 -9.33
C GLY A 243 -5.69 12.80 -8.90
N PHE A 244 -5.81 13.13 -7.61
CA PHE A 244 -5.03 14.18 -6.98
C PHE A 244 -3.82 13.58 -6.23
N ILE A 245 -2.64 14.16 -6.40
CA ILE A 245 -1.40 13.70 -5.77
C ILE A 245 -1.06 14.62 -4.59
N CYS A 246 -1.27 14.11 -3.38
CA CYS A 246 -0.88 14.79 -2.14
C CYS A 246 0.64 14.82 -1.97
N ARG A 247 1.16 15.91 -1.45
CA ARG A 247 2.57 16.01 -1.03
C ARG A 247 2.84 15.27 0.27
N SER A 248 1.94 15.37 1.23
CA SER A 248 2.13 14.77 2.54
C SER A 248 0.83 14.41 3.24
N LEU A 249 0.90 13.48 4.20
CA LEU A 249 -0.23 13.13 5.07
C LEU A 249 -0.73 14.32 5.92
N LYS A 250 0.07 15.37 6.13
CA LYS A 250 -0.33 16.55 6.89
C LYS A 250 -1.40 17.36 6.17
N ASP A 251 -1.39 17.33 4.85
CA ASP A 251 -2.27 18.12 4.00
C ASP A 251 -3.57 17.37 3.64
N ILE A 252 -3.65 16.07 3.95
CA ILE A 252 -4.74 15.20 3.48
C ILE A 252 -6.14 15.74 3.80
N GLN A 253 -6.35 16.33 4.97
CA GLN A 253 -7.67 16.85 5.34
C GLN A 253 -8.05 18.06 4.48
N LYS A 254 -7.10 18.96 4.19
CA LYS A 254 -7.30 20.09 3.29
C LYS A 254 -7.61 19.58 1.88
N ASP A 255 -6.81 18.63 1.40
CA ASP A 255 -6.95 18.09 0.05
C ASP A 255 -8.27 17.30 -0.12
N LEU A 256 -8.71 16.55 0.90
CA LEU A 256 -10.03 15.90 0.89
C LEU A 256 -11.18 16.91 0.71
N LEU A 257 -11.10 18.04 1.43
CA LEU A 257 -12.12 19.08 1.38
C LEU A 257 -12.09 19.87 0.06
N GLU A 258 -10.93 20.02 -0.56
CA GLU A 258 -10.74 20.79 -1.79
C GLU A 258 -11.07 19.97 -3.05
N TYR A 259 -10.65 18.69 -3.07
CA TYR A 259 -10.74 17.85 -4.28
C TYR A 259 -11.88 16.83 -4.27
N HIS A 260 -12.60 16.69 -3.14
CA HIS A 260 -13.81 15.87 -3.02
C HIS A 260 -13.69 14.45 -3.61
N PRO A 261 -12.65 13.64 -3.25
CA PRO A 261 -12.45 12.34 -3.84
C PRO A 261 -13.56 11.38 -3.47
N GLN A 262 -13.80 10.39 -4.34
CA GLN A 262 -14.77 9.33 -4.11
C GLN A 262 -14.13 8.13 -3.39
N ASN A 263 -12.81 7.95 -3.58
CA ASN A 263 -12.05 6.90 -2.93
C ASN A 263 -10.60 7.30 -2.67
N PHE A 264 -9.93 6.54 -1.82
CA PHE A 264 -8.48 6.53 -1.65
C PHE A 264 -7.98 5.22 -1.06
N SER A 265 -6.69 4.94 -1.28
CA SER A 265 -5.99 3.82 -0.64
C SER A 265 -5.33 4.26 0.66
N ALA A 266 -5.44 3.45 1.72
CA ALA A 266 -4.91 3.76 3.04
C ALA A 266 -4.32 2.55 3.75
N VAL A 267 -3.42 2.81 4.69
CA VAL A 267 -3.00 1.83 5.70
C VAL A 267 -3.94 1.88 6.91
N PRO A 268 -4.06 0.80 7.71
CA PRO A 268 -4.94 0.74 8.87
C PRO A 268 -4.84 1.94 9.80
N LEU A 269 -3.63 2.36 10.14
CA LEU A 269 -3.38 3.50 11.04
C LEU A 269 -4.10 4.80 10.59
N ALA A 270 -4.21 5.05 9.29
CA ALA A 270 -4.93 6.22 8.78
C ALA A 270 -6.44 6.10 9.06
N ILE A 271 -7.02 4.93 8.82
CA ILE A 271 -8.45 4.67 9.07
C ILE A 271 -8.77 4.77 10.56
N GLU A 272 -7.93 4.17 11.40
CA GLU A 272 -8.05 4.24 12.86
C GLU A 272 -7.98 5.68 13.35
N THR A 273 -7.04 6.46 12.82
CA THR A 273 -6.89 7.88 13.17
C THR A 273 -8.13 8.68 12.80
N ILE A 274 -8.67 8.48 11.60
CA ILE A 274 -9.92 9.11 11.16
C ILE A 274 -11.06 8.73 12.09
N TYR A 275 -11.24 7.43 12.38
CA TYR A 275 -12.29 6.94 13.26
C TYR A 275 -12.18 7.50 14.69
N LYS A 276 -10.99 7.43 15.30
CA LYS A 276 -10.73 7.97 16.65
C LYS A 276 -11.01 9.48 16.68
N ARG A 277 -10.63 10.24 15.64
CA ARG A 277 -10.88 11.67 15.53
C ARG A 277 -12.38 12.01 15.45
N ILE A 278 -13.19 11.22 14.74
CA ILE A 278 -14.64 11.40 14.68
C ILE A 278 -15.23 11.32 16.09
N TRP A 279 -14.88 10.28 16.86
CA TRP A 279 -15.38 10.10 18.23
C TRP A 279 -14.86 11.17 19.19
N PHE A 280 -13.59 11.51 19.11
CA PHE A 280 -13.00 12.58 19.91
C PHE A 280 -13.71 13.92 19.67
N THR A 281 -13.97 14.26 18.41
CA THR A 281 -14.68 15.50 18.04
C THR A 281 -16.11 15.49 18.57
N ALA A 282 -16.82 14.36 18.45
CA ALA A 282 -18.17 14.20 18.99
C ALA A 282 -18.19 14.36 20.53
N LYS A 283 -17.23 13.78 21.24
CA LYS A 283 -17.09 13.89 22.70
C LYS A 283 -16.78 15.35 23.11
N LYS A 284 -15.81 15.99 22.45
CA LYS A 284 -15.40 17.37 22.74
C LYS A 284 -16.52 18.38 22.48
N SER A 285 -17.36 18.14 21.50
CA SER A 285 -18.52 19.00 21.16
C SER A 285 -19.81 18.64 21.94
N GLY A 286 -19.78 17.68 22.87
CA GLY A 286 -20.94 17.20 23.62
C GLY A 286 -21.97 16.44 22.78
N ARG A 287 -21.61 15.98 21.57
CA ARG A 287 -22.52 15.30 20.61
C ARG A 287 -22.40 13.78 20.63
N GLU A 288 -21.63 13.20 21.53
CA GLU A 288 -21.39 11.75 21.59
C GLU A 288 -22.69 10.94 21.67
N GLU A 289 -23.63 11.34 22.52
CA GLU A 289 -24.93 10.67 22.65
C GLU A 289 -25.80 10.82 21.39
N LEU A 290 -25.70 11.95 20.70
CA LEU A 290 -26.37 12.15 19.41
C LEU A 290 -25.82 11.19 18.35
N LEU A 291 -24.50 11.03 18.30
CA LEU A 291 -23.82 10.10 17.39
C LEU A 291 -24.25 8.64 17.68
N LYS A 292 -24.25 8.24 18.94
CA LYS A 292 -24.75 6.90 19.36
C LYS A 292 -26.20 6.67 18.98
N LYS A 293 -27.08 7.67 19.16
CA LYS A 293 -28.50 7.61 18.72
C LYS A 293 -28.61 7.47 17.19
N GLY A 294 -27.84 8.27 16.44
CA GLY A 294 -27.75 8.17 14.98
C GLY A 294 -27.38 6.76 14.52
N LEU A 295 -26.38 6.13 15.15
CA LEU A 295 -25.95 4.76 14.85
C LEU A 295 -27.09 3.74 15.12
N LYS A 296 -27.82 3.87 16.23
CA LYS A 296 -28.98 2.99 16.52
C LYS A 296 -30.07 3.13 15.46
N ILE A 297 -30.42 4.37 15.08
CA ILE A 297 -31.43 4.66 14.05
C ILE A 297 -31.00 4.13 12.70
N SER A 298 -29.74 4.37 12.29
CA SER A 298 -29.24 3.93 10.99
C SER A 298 -29.24 2.39 10.88
N LYS A 299 -28.83 1.68 11.94
CA LYS A 299 -28.86 0.22 12.01
C LYS A 299 -30.29 -0.34 11.94
N PHE A 300 -31.24 0.31 12.59
CA PHE A 300 -32.65 -0.06 12.50
C PHE A 300 -33.19 0.11 11.07
N LEU A 301 -32.92 1.27 10.43
CA LEU A 301 -33.33 1.52 9.05
C LEU A 301 -32.69 0.53 8.06
N LEU A 302 -31.43 0.17 8.25
CA LEU A 302 -30.75 -0.84 7.43
C LEU A 302 -31.44 -2.23 7.52
N LYS A 303 -31.92 -2.63 8.71
CA LYS A 303 -32.70 -3.87 8.87
C LYS A 303 -34.00 -3.85 8.06
N LEU A 304 -34.57 -2.66 7.83
CA LEU A 304 -35.74 -2.46 6.97
C LEU A 304 -35.37 -2.30 5.48
N GLY A 305 -34.10 -2.43 5.12
CA GLY A 305 -33.62 -2.25 3.75
C GLY A 305 -33.46 -0.79 3.32
N ILE A 306 -33.53 0.15 4.26
CA ILE A 306 -33.44 1.59 4.00
C ILE A 306 -32.06 2.10 4.41
N ASP A 307 -31.18 2.40 3.44
CA ASP A 307 -29.88 3.00 3.73
C ASP A 307 -29.98 4.53 3.73
N LYS A 308 -29.83 5.12 4.91
CA LYS A 308 -29.81 6.57 5.15
C LYS A 308 -28.54 7.01 5.87
N ARG A 309 -27.50 6.13 5.96
CA ARG A 309 -26.25 6.42 6.69
C ARG A 309 -25.62 7.74 6.26
N ARG A 310 -25.36 7.94 4.98
CA ARG A 310 -24.74 9.17 4.47
C ARG A 310 -25.56 10.43 4.76
N LYS A 311 -26.89 10.34 4.88
CA LYS A 311 -27.75 11.46 5.26
C LYS A 311 -27.72 11.71 6.78
N ILE A 312 -27.71 10.64 7.59
CA ILE A 312 -27.69 10.75 9.06
C ILE A 312 -26.32 11.29 9.52
N PHE A 313 -25.25 10.89 8.85
CA PHE A 313 -23.87 11.25 9.18
C PHE A 313 -23.27 12.24 8.19
N SER A 314 -24.10 13.12 7.58
CA SER A 314 -23.65 14.06 6.54
C SER A 314 -22.49 14.93 7.02
N GLU A 315 -22.53 15.44 8.26
CA GLU A 315 -21.44 16.25 8.83
C GLU A 315 -20.09 15.50 8.85
N ILE A 316 -20.09 14.18 9.12
CA ILE A 316 -18.88 13.35 9.05
C ILE A 316 -18.43 13.22 7.61
N ILE A 317 -19.36 12.91 6.70
CA ILE A 317 -19.08 12.77 5.27
C ILE A 317 -18.54 14.06 4.68
N ASP A 318 -19.15 15.20 5.02
CA ASP A 318 -18.76 16.54 4.55
C ASP A 318 -17.33 16.90 5.02
N ASN A 319 -16.98 16.57 6.27
CA ASN A 319 -15.63 16.75 6.80
C ASN A 319 -14.57 15.83 6.14
N LEU A 320 -15.00 14.82 5.39
CA LEU A 320 -14.16 13.94 4.58
C LEU A 320 -14.29 14.22 3.08
N GLY A 321 -14.71 15.45 2.71
CA GLY A 321 -14.83 15.89 1.33
C GLY A 321 -16.21 15.71 0.70
N GLY A 322 -17.22 15.21 1.42
CA GLY A 322 -18.60 15.08 0.95
C GLY A 322 -18.87 13.88 0.02
N ASN A 323 -17.91 13.50 -0.81
CA ASN A 323 -18.06 12.45 -1.82
C ASN A 323 -17.49 11.09 -1.45
N LEU A 324 -16.68 10.99 -0.40
CA LEU A 324 -15.98 9.77 -0.04
C LEU A 324 -16.95 8.59 0.17
N GLU A 325 -16.85 7.55 -0.64
CA GLU A 325 -17.69 6.36 -0.61
C GLU A 325 -16.93 5.12 -0.10
N MET A 326 -15.62 5.06 -0.42
CA MET A 326 -14.83 3.85 -0.22
C MET A 326 -13.39 4.19 0.17
N ILE A 327 -12.82 3.37 1.05
CA ILE A 327 -11.38 3.37 1.36
C ILE A 327 -10.87 1.95 1.10
N VAL A 328 -9.85 1.82 0.25
CA VAL A 328 -9.13 0.56 0.03
C VAL A 328 -8.05 0.44 1.08
N CYS A 329 -8.16 -0.58 1.93
CA CYS A 329 -7.24 -0.80 3.05
C CYS A 329 -6.30 -1.97 2.79
N GLY A 330 -5.01 -1.76 2.98
CA GLY A 330 -4.01 -2.81 2.82
C GLY A 330 -2.70 -2.50 3.55
N GLY A 331 -1.75 -3.41 3.43
CA GLY A 331 -0.40 -3.24 3.97
C GLY A 331 -0.21 -3.66 5.43
N ALA A 332 -1.26 -3.72 6.24
CA ALA A 332 -1.27 -4.26 7.60
C ALA A 332 -2.69 -4.74 7.96
N TYR A 333 -2.84 -5.40 9.10
CA TYR A 333 -4.16 -5.81 9.60
C TYR A 333 -4.97 -4.60 10.08
N LEU A 334 -6.28 -4.61 9.78
CA LEU A 334 -7.25 -3.64 10.29
C LEU A 334 -8.24 -4.34 11.22
N ASP A 335 -8.34 -3.88 12.46
CA ASP A 335 -9.33 -4.40 13.42
C ASP A 335 -10.76 -4.17 12.92
N GLU A 336 -11.61 -5.19 13.09
CA GLU A 336 -13.01 -5.18 12.67
C GLU A 336 -13.83 -4.00 13.23
N LYS A 337 -13.46 -3.48 14.39
CA LYS A 337 -14.10 -2.32 15.02
C LYS A 337 -14.06 -1.11 14.12
N TYR A 338 -12.89 -0.85 13.51
CA TYR A 338 -12.71 0.30 12.63
C TYR A 338 -13.38 0.08 11.28
N GLU A 339 -13.28 -1.13 10.72
CA GLU A 339 -13.97 -1.51 9.50
C GLU A 339 -15.48 -1.36 9.63
N LYS A 340 -16.07 -1.95 10.70
CA LYS A 340 -17.48 -1.83 11.02
C LYS A 340 -17.90 -0.39 11.30
N GLY A 341 -17.07 0.34 12.08
CA GLY A 341 -17.37 1.70 12.48
C GLY A 341 -17.42 2.67 11.30
N MET A 342 -16.46 2.62 10.38
CA MET A 342 -16.48 3.43 9.15
C MET A 342 -17.65 3.05 8.25
N THR A 343 -17.92 1.76 8.11
CA THR A 343 -19.08 1.26 7.34
C THR A 343 -20.41 1.72 7.95
N ASP A 344 -20.52 1.78 9.27
CA ASP A 344 -21.71 2.31 9.98
C ASP A 344 -21.96 3.80 9.68
N PHE A 345 -20.92 4.58 9.37
CA PHE A 345 -21.04 5.98 8.91
C PHE A 345 -21.35 6.10 7.41
N GLY A 346 -21.34 5.00 6.65
CA GLY A 346 -21.63 4.98 5.22
C GLY A 346 -20.41 5.08 4.31
N ILE A 347 -19.20 4.86 4.87
CA ILE A 347 -17.93 4.77 4.13
C ILE A 347 -17.49 3.30 4.12
N LYS A 348 -17.40 2.70 2.94
CA LYS A 348 -17.05 1.28 2.83
C LYS A 348 -15.55 1.08 2.91
N ILE A 349 -15.11 0.13 3.72
CA ILE A 349 -13.71 -0.27 3.77
C ILE A 349 -13.55 -1.53 2.92
N ILE A 350 -12.73 -1.46 1.89
CA ILE A 350 -12.35 -2.62 1.07
C ILE A 350 -11.00 -3.11 1.58
N ASN A 351 -11.06 -4.07 2.49
CA ASN A 351 -9.86 -4.65 3.07
C ASN A 351 -9.25 -5.68 2.12
N GLY A 352 -7.92 -5.66 1.94
CA GLY A 352 -7.17 -6.57 1.07
C GLY A 352 -5.87 -7.03 1.69
N TYR A 353 -5.38 -8.17 1.22
CA TYR A 353 -4.11 -8.75 1.59
C TYR A 353 -3.18 -8.81 0.38
N GLY A 354 -1.91 -8.51 0.64
CA GLY A 354 -0.89 -8.59 -0.38
C GLY A 354 0.51 -8.32 0.15
N ILE A 355 1.47 -8.68 -0.67
CA ILE A 355 2.91 -8.54 -0.42
C ILE A 355 3.61 -8.15 -1.71
N THR A 356 4.76 -7.52 -1.61
CA THR A 356 5.51 -7.05 -2.79
C THR A 356 5.81 -8.18 -3.76
N GLU A 357 6.10 -9.37 -3.27
CA GLU A 357 6.37 -10.58 -4.05
C GLU A 357 5.17 -11.08 -4.88
N CYS A 358 3.98 -10.48 -4.67
CA CYS A 358 2.76 -10.76 -5.44
C CYS A 358 2.19 -9.53 -6.17
N SER A 359 2.96 -8.49 -6.41
CA SER A 359 2.72 -7.35 -7.33
C SER A 359 1.65 -6.28 -7.01
N PRO A 360 1.11 -6.05 -5.83
CA PRO A 360 1.25 -6.72 -4.56
C PRO A 360 0.03 -7.55 -4.14
N ALA A 361 -1.14 -7.42 -4.83
CA ALA A 361 -2.43 -7.84 -4.31
C ALA A 361 -2.70 -9.34 -4.50
N VAL A 362 -3.13 -10.01 -3.45
CA VAL A 362 -3.47 -11.44 -3.46
C VAL A 362 -4.97 -11.63 -3.32
N THR A 363 -5.58 -10.99 -2.32
CA THR A 363 -7.02 -11.03 -2.07
C THR A 363 -7.55 -9.65 -1.77
N CYS A 364 -8.83 -9.42 -2.02
CA CYS A 364 -9.53 -8.25 -1.53
C CYS A 364 -11.01 -8.54 -1.27
N ASN A 365 -11.61 -7.83 -0.31
CA ASN A 365 -13.05 -7.70 -0.23
C ASN A 365 -13.57 -6.99 -1.48
N ARG A 366 -14.74 -7.41 -1.96
CA ARG A 366 -15.42 -6.82 -3.12
C ARG A 366 -16.80 -6.35 -2.73
N LEU A 367 -17.39 -5.46 -3.52
CA LEU A 367 -18.74 -4.97 -3.26
C LEU A 367 -19.80 -6.08 -3.34
N ASP A 368 -19.56 -7.12 -4.12
CA ASP A 368 -20.41 -8.31 -4.31
C ASP A 368 -19.99 -9.52 -3.47
N ALA A 369 -18.77 -9.53 -2.93
CA ALA A 369 -18.23 -10.56 -2.05
C ALA A 369 -17.49 -9.89 -0.88
N TYR A 370 -18.22 -9.64 0.21
CA TYR A 370 -17.73 -8.85 1.34
C TYR A 370 -18.01 -9.53 2.68
N LYS A 371 -16.98 -9.70 3.48
CA LYS A 371 -17.08 -10.25 4.83
C LYS A 371 -16.16 -9.46 5.77
N VAL A 372 -16.73 -8.85 6.78
CA VAL A 372 -15.99 -8.06 7.78
C VAL A 372 -14.98 -8.95 8.51
N GLY A 373 -13.80 -8.40 8.77
CA GLY A 373 -12.69 -9.10 9.44
C GLY A 373 -11.91 -10.02 8.52
N SER A 374 -12.39 -10.28 7.28
CA SER A 374 -11.61 -10.97 6.25
C SER A 374 -10.76 -9.99 5.44
N VAL A 375 -9.76 -10.53 4.77
CA VAL A 375 -9.00 -9.81 3.74
C VAL A 375 -9.50 -10.15 2.32
N GLY A 376 -10.74 -10.65 2.23
CA GLY A 376 -11.46 -10.90 1.00
C GLY A 376 -11.19 -12.25 0.35
N VAL A 377 -11.50 -12.32 -0.93
CA VAL A 377 -11.37 -13.51 -1.77
C VAL A 377 -10.24 -13.31 -2.79
N PRO A 378 -9.65 -14.39 -3.35
CA PRO A 378 -8.57 -14.29 -4.33
C PRO A 378 -8.92 -13.37 -5.50
N LEU A 379 -7.92 -12.62 -5.98
CA LEU A 379 -8.03 -11.90 -7.24
C LEU A 379 -8.06 -12.88 -8.43
N PRO A 380 -8.70 -12.50 -9.56
CA PRO A 380 -8.80 -13.38 -10.72
C PRO A 380 -7.49 -13.86 -11.34
N CYS A 381 -6.35 -13.22 -11.02
CA CYS A 381 -5.04 -13.55 -11.54
C CYS A 381 -4.28 -14.58 -10.71
N ASN A 382 -4.79 -14.99 -9.55
CA ASN A 382 -4.10 -15.92 -8.64
C ASN A 382 -5.03 -16.95 -8.00
N GLU A 383 -4.41 -17.97 -7.42
CA GLU A 383 -5.01 -18.98 -6.57
C GLU A 383 -4.31 -18.97 -5.21
N ILE A 384 -5.03 -19.31 -4.14
CA ILE A 384 -4.48 -19.44 -2.81
C ILE A 384 -4.78 -20.83 -2.22
N LYS A 385 -3.88 -21.33 -1.38
CA LYS A 385 -4.11 -22.49 -0.54
C LYS A 385 -3.48 -22.27 0.84
N ILE A 386 -3.95 -23.04 1.82
CA ILE A 386 -3.33 -23.09 3.16
C ILE A 386 -2.47 -24.35 3.22
N LYS A 387 -1.17 -24.17 3.50
CA LYS A 387 -0.22 -25.28 3.66
C LYS A 387 -0.11 -25.63 5.15
N ASP A 388 -0.10 -26.95 5.43
CA ASP A 388 0.06 -27.54 6.76
C ASP A 388 -0.91 -26.92 7.81
N PRO A 389 -2.23 -26.95 7.56
CA PRO A 389 -3.21 -26.36 8.48
C PRO A 389 -3.27 -27.12 9.80
N ASP A 390 -3.40 -26.40 10.91
CA ASP A 390 -3.68 -26.95 12.23
C ASP A 390 -5.16 -27.37 12.39
N ALA A 391 -5.56 -27.75 13.62
CA ALA A 391 -6.92 -28.17 13.91
C ALA A 391 -7.99 -27.08 13.69
N ASP A 392 -7.57 -25.81 13.69
CA ASP A 392 -8.42 -24.64 13.44
C ASP A 392 -8.38 -24.20 11.96
N GLY A 393 -7.69 -24.97 11.10
CA GLY A 393 -7.51 -24.69 9.69
C GLY A 393 -6.47 -23.60 9.38
N VAL A 394 -5.72 -23.15 10.38
CA VAL A 394 -4.70 -22.09 10.24
C VAL A 394 -3.37 -22.70 9.80
N GLY A 395 -2.83 -22.19 8.71
CA GLY A 395 -1.52 -22.62 8.17
C GLY A 395 -0.90 -21.54 7.32
N GLU A 396 0.18 -21.86 6.62
CA GLU A 396 0.89 -20.91 5.76
C GLU A 396 0.10 -20.63 4.50
N ILE A 397 -0.13 -19.35 4.21
CA ILE A 397 -0.77 -18.89 2.99
C ILE A 397 0.20 -19.08 1.83
N CYS A 398 -0.22 -19.84 0.80
CA CYS A 398 0.55 -20.04 -0.42
C CYS A 398 -0.21 -19.44 -1.60
N VAL A 399 0.52 -18.82 -2.51
CA VAL A 399 -0.03 -18.12 -3.69
C VAL A 399 0.56 -18.71 -4.97
N ARG A 400 -0.28 -18.89 -5.98
CA ARG A 400 0.12 -19.23 -7.35
C ARG A 400 -0.61 -18.32 -8.31
N GLY A 401 0.10 -17.71 -9.26
CA GLY A 401 -0.54 -16.84 -10.25
C GLY A 401 0.44 -16.00 -11.05
N LYS A 402 -0.10 -15.30 -12.04
CA LYS A 402 0.68 -14.43 -12.92
C LYS A 402 1.29 -13.23 -12.21
N ASN A 403 0.75 -12.82 -11.08
CA ASN A 403 1.24 -11.72 -10.26
C ASN A 403 2.37 -12.09 -9.31
N VAL A 404 2.77 -13.37 -9.23
CA VAL A 404 3.87 -13.83 -8.38
C VAL A 404 5.21 -13.48 -9.02
N MET A 405 6.15 -12.99 -8.21
CA MET A 405 7.48 -12.52 -8.62
C MET A 405 8.30 -13.57 -9.39
N MET A 406 9.28 -13.09 -10.14
CA MET A 406 10.28 -13.95 -10.80
C MET A 406 11.28 -14.58 -9.80
N GLY A 407 11.43 -14.00 -8.61
CA GLY A 407 12.38 -14.38 -7.56
C GLY A 407 13.11 -13.19 -6.97
N TYR A 408 14.09 -13.45 -6.10
CA TYR A 408 14.96 -12.43 -5.53
C TYR A 408 16.21 -12.22 -6.37
N TYR A 409 16.53 -10.96 -6.64
CA TYR A 409 17.64 -10.57 -7.52
C TYR A 409 18.99 -10.97 -6.93
N ASN A 410 19.76 -11.76 -7.70
CA ASN A 410 21.05 -12.34 -7.29
C ASN A 410 21.01 -13.19 -6.01
N GLU A 411 19.83 -13.72 -5.64
CA GLU A 411 19.65 -14.57 -4.45
C GLU A 411 18.89 -15.86 -4.81
N PRO A 412 19.49 -16.80 -5.58
CA PRO A 412 18.82 -18.01 -6.04
C PRO A 412 18.44 -18.97 -4.91
N GLU A 413 19.27 -19.07 -3.86
CA GLU A 413 18.98 -19.92 -2.69
C GLU A 413 17.77 -19.38 -1.92
N ALA A 414 17.75 -18.06 -1.65
CA ALA A 414 16.61 -17.42 -0.99
C ALA A 414 15.33 -17.50 -1.84
N THR A 415 15.46 -17.53 -3.16
CA THR A 415 14.34 -17.76 -4.06
C THR A 415 13.82 -19.18 -3.95
N ALA A 416 14.72 -20.18 -3.97
CA ALA A 416 14.33 -21.58 -3.85
C ALA A 416 13.63 -21.90 -2.51
N GLU A 417 14.02 -21.25 -1.42
CA GLU A 417 13.42 -21.44 -0.09
C GLU A 417 11.94 -21.00 -0.01
N VAL A 418 11.51 -20.07 -0.86
CA VAL A 418 10.14 -19.51 -0.83
C VAL A 418 9.23 -20.08 -1.90
N PHE A 419 9.67 -21.10 -2.66
CA PHE A 419 8.82 -21.79 -3.64
C PHE A 419 8.71 -23.29 -3.31
N ASP A 420 7.49 -23.80 -3.43
CA ASP A 420 7.14 -25.21 -3.36
C ASP A 420 6.45 -25.60 -4.68
N GLY A 421 7.24 -26.04 -5.65
CA GLY A 421 6.80 -26.13 -7.04
C GLY A 421 6.40 -24.75 -7.56
N ASP A 422 5.15 -24.62 -8.06
CA ASP A 422 4.60 -23.34 -8.58
C ASP A 422 3.98 -22.46 -7.48
N TRP A 423 4.04 -22.89 -6.22
CA TRP A 423 3.44 -22.16 -5.10
C TRP A 423 4.48 -21.33 -4.37
N PHE A 424 4.21 -20.03 -4.29
CA PHE A 424 4.98 -19.11 -3.47
C PHE A 424 4.53 -19.20 -2.01
N LEU A 425 5.46 -19.42 -1.11
CA LEU A 425 5.27 -19.50 0.34
C LEU A 425 5.42 -18.10 0.94
N THR A 426 4.31 -17.50 1.38
CA THR A 426 4.31 -16.09 1.75
C THR A 426 4.98 -15.79 3.10
N GLY A 427 5.17 -16.81 3.94
CA GLY A 427 5.56 -16.65 5.33
C GLY A 427 4.49 -15.98 6.20
N ASP A 428 3.27 -15.87 5.69
CA ASP A 428 2.09 -15.37 6.40
C ASP A 428 1.15 -16.53 6.73
N TYR A 429 0.51 -16.47 7.88
CA TYR A 429 -0.45 -17.48 8.36
C TYR A 429 -1.87 -16.97 8.27
N GLY A 430 -2.78 -17.87 7.90
CA GLY A 430 -4.19 -17.57 7.80
C GLY A 430 -5.03 -18.83 7.60
N TYR A 431 -6.32 -18.66 7.41
CA TYR A 431 -7.25 -19.71 7.03
C TYR A 431 -8.27 -19.20 6.02
N ILE A 432 -8.83 -20.12 5.26
CA ILE A 432 -9.93 -19.83 4.31
C ILE A 432 -11.20 -20.43 4.90
N ASP A 433 -12.27 -19.62 5.01
CA ASP A 433 -13.54 -20.11 5.50
C ASP A 433 -14.35 -20.85 4.43
N GLU A 434 -15.51 -21.39 4.82
CA GLU A 434 -16.40 -22.16 3.93
C GLU A 434 -16.94 -21.35 2.74
N ASP A 435 -16.97 -20.02 2.84
CA ASP A 435 -17.40 -19.10 1.78
C ASP A 435 -16.23 -18.67 0.87
N GLY A 436 -15.00 -19.12 1.14
CA GLY A 436 -13.80 -18.83 0.37
C GLY A 436 -13.11 -17.51 0.74
N PHE A 437 -13.44 -16.89 1.88
CA PHE A 437 -12.78 -15.69 2.36
C PHE A 437 -11.52 -16.03 3.14
N LEU A 438 -10.43 -15.31 2.84
CA LEU A 438 -9.18 -15.41 3.58
C LEU A 438 -9.22 -14.57 4.86
N PHE A 439 -8.78 -15.16 5.96
CA PHE A 439 -8.56 -14.49 7.23
C PHE A 439 -7.08 -14.56 7.59
N PHE A 440 -6.43 -13.42 7.65
CA PHE A 440 -5.04 -13.29 8.07
C PHE A 440 -4.90 -13.51 9.57
N ARG A 441 -3.82 -14.20 10.01
CA ARG A 441 -3.56 -14.53 11.42
C ARG A 441 -2.21 -14.05 11.94
N GLY A 442 -1.30 -13.61 11.08
CA GLY A 442 -0.01 -13.09 11.48
C GLY A 442 1.13 -13.63 10.65
N ARG A 443 2.36 -13.27 11.03
CA ARG A 443 3.58 -13.71 10.35
C ARG A 443 4.18 -14.94 11.00
N LYS A 444 4.56 -15.94 10.20
CA LYS A 444 5.22 -17.17 10.63
C LYS A 444 6.40 -16.92 11.58
N LYS A 445 7.26 -15.97 11.22
CA LYS A 445 8.46 -15.60 12.00
C LYS A 445 8.16 -14.87 13.32
N ASN A 446 6.97 -14.30 13.47
CA ASN A 446 6.57 -13.58 14.68
C ASN A 446 5.81 -14.47 15.65
N LEU A 447 5.39 -15.68 15.22
CA LEU A 447 4.63 -16.59 16.05
C LEU A 447 5.38 -16.89 17.36
N ILE A 448 4.68 -16.76 18.46
CA ILE A 448 5.13 -17.24 19.76
C ILE A 448 4.81 -18.71 19.86
N VAL A 449 5.84 -19.54 19.87
CA VAL A 449 5.69 -21.00 20.02
C VAL A 449 5.72 -21.34 21.51
N LEU A 450 4.57 -21.70 22.05
CA LEU A 450 4.44 -22.06 23.45
C LEU A 450 5.04 -23.46 23.73
N SER A 451 5.41 -23.73 24.99
CA SER A 451 5.96 -25.01 25.44
C SER A 451 5.06 -26.21 25.15
N ASN A 452 3.75 -26.00 24.99
CA ASN A 452 2.78 -27.04 24.61
C ASN A 452 2.63 -27.21 23.09
N GLY A 453 3.50 -26.60 22.28
CA GLY A 453 3.50 -26.67 20.82
C GLY A 453 2.44 -25.80 20.12
N LYS A 454 1.65 -25.01 20.85
CA LYS A 454 0.67 -24.09 20.24
C LYS A 454 1.35 -22.83 19.73
N ASN A 455 0.96 -22.42 18.54
CA ASN A 455 1.37 -21.15 17.95
C ASN A 455 0.39 -20.03 18.36
N VAL A 456 0.95 -18.92 18.83
CA VAL A 456 0.20 -17.72 19.18
C VAL A 456 0.67 -16.56 18.31
N SER A 457 -0.24 -15.95 17.55
CA SER A 457 0.07 -14.74 16.80
C SER A 457 0.10 -13.54 17.73
N PRO A 458 1.22 -12.83 17.85
CA PRO A 458 1.29 -11.58 18.59
C PRO A 458 0.34 -10.53 18.05
N GLU A 459 0.22 -10.47 16.72
CA GLU A 459 -0.62 -9.49 16.01
C GLU A 459 -2.09 -9.61 16.44
N GLU A 460 -2.61 -10.84 16.60
CA GLU A 460 -4.01 -11.06 17.06
C GLU A 460 -4.24 -10.48 18.47
N ILE A 461 -3.23 -10.53 19.33
CA ILE A 461 -3.31 -9.99 20.69
C ILE A 461 -3.16 -8.47 20.66
N GLU A 462 -2.20 -7.95 19.89
CA GLU A 462 -1.96 -6.53 19.70
C GLU A 462 -3.21 -5.79 19.22
N ASP A 463 -3.92 -6.38 18.26
CA ASP A 463 -5.16 -5.82 17.72
C ASP A 463 -6.21 -5.62 18.82
N LYS A 464 -6.39 -6.63 19.68
CA LYS A 464 -7.33 -6.52 20.80
C LYS A 464 -6.89 -5.48 21.83
N LEU A 465 -5.59 -5.40 22.12
CA LEU A 465 -5.03 -4.46 23.06
C LEU A 465 -5.05 -3.00 22.55
N SER A 466 -4.92 -2.81 21.23
CA SER A 466 -5.00 -1.49 20.59
C SER A 466 -6.41 -0.87 20.65
N THR A 467 -7.44 -1.66 20.98
CA THR A 467 -8.80 -1.15 21.19
C THR A 467 -8.96 -0.34 22.49
N ILE A 468 -8.00 -0.40 23.41
CA ILE A 468 -7.97 0.42 24.62
C ILE A 468 -7.74 1.87 24.22
N GLU A 469 -8.63 2.79 24.61
CA GLU A 469 -8.73 4.16 24.09
C GLU A 469 -7.41 4.95 24.19
N TYR A 470 -6.66 4.79 25.27
CA TYR A 470 -5.41 5.50 25.53
C TYR A 470 -4.14 4.73 25.13
N VAL A 471 -4.27 3.59 24.47
CA VAL A 471 -3.14 2.89 23.85
C VAL A 471 -2.85 3.53 22.50
N LYS A 472 -1.66 4.13 22.38
CA LYS A 472 -1.14 4.65 21.11
C LYS A 472 -0.50 3.55 20.28
N GLU A 473 0.35 2.73 20.93
CA GLU A 473 1.06 1.63 20.28
C GLU A 473 1.24 0.48 21.27
N VAL A 474 1.25 -0.73 20.74
CA VAL A 474 1.50 -1.95 21.50
C VAL A 474 2.24 -2.96 20.66
N ILE A 475 3.19 -3.68 21.24
CA ILE A 475 3.78 -4.89 20.69
C ILE A 475 3.67 -6.04 21.68
N VAL A 476 3.47 -7.23 21.15
CA VAL A 476 3.43 -8.47 21.92
C VAL A 476 4.57 -9.38 21.46
N TYR A 477 5.27 -9.98 22.40
CA TYR A 477 6.40 -10.85 22.13
C TYR A 477 6.58 -11.90 23.23
N ASP A 478 7.36 -12.92 22.92
CA ASP A 478 7.81 -13.87 23.94
C ASP A 478 8.96 -13.26 24.75
N GLU A 479 8.85 -13.36 26.06
CA GLU A 479 9.93 -13.02 26.99
C GLU A 479 10.04 -14.12 28.05
N ASP A 480 11.05 -14.97 27.92
CA ASP A 480 11.29 -16.10 28.81
C ASP A 480 10.10 -17.07 28.94
N GLY A 481 9.40 -17.33 27.83
CA GLY A 481 8.21 -18.19 27.79
C GLY A 481 6.92 -17.51 28.27
N TYR A 482 6.93 -16.20 28.46
CA TYR A 482 5.76 -15.40 28.85
C TYR A 482 5.30 -14.50 27.73
N ILE A 483 4.01 -14.50 27.43
CA ILE A 483 3.41 -13.54 26.51
C ILE A 483 3.46 -12.15 27.17
N THR A 484 4.34 -11.30 26.67
CA THR A 484 4.59 -9.96 27.18
C THR A 484 4.04 -8.93 26.24
N ALA A 485 3.24 -7.98 26.73
CA ALA A 485 2.78 -6.80 26.00
C ALA A 485 3.49 -5.56 26.49
N GLU A 486 4.08 -4.79 25.57
CA GLU A 486 4.73 -3.52 25.85
C GLU A 486 3.98 -2.39 25.15
N PHE A 487 3.65 -1.35 25.89
CA PHE A 487 2.75 -0.28 25.48
C PHE A 487 3.44 1.08 25.45
N PHE A 488 3.13 1.87 24.42
CA PHE A 488 3.26 3.32 24.44
C PHE A 488 1.87 3.92 24.61
N LEU A 489 1.68 4.68 25.70
CA LEU A 489 0.38 5.15 26.17
C LEU A 489 0.22 6.67 25.99
N ASP A 490 -1.01 7.12 25.80
CA ASP A 490 -1.37 8.52 25.90
C ASP A 490 -1.50 8.95 27.36
N THR A 491 -0.41 9.47 27.91
CA THR A 491 -0.37 10.00 29.28
C THR A 491 -0.70 11.49 29.37
N VAL A 492 -0.86 12.16 28.23
CA VAL A 492 -1.22 13.60 28.17
C VAL A 492 -2.72 13.76 28.36
N ASP A 493 -3.51 13.06 27.55
CA ASP A 493 -4.99 13.12 27.63
C ASP A 493 -5.55 12.15 28.69
N THR A 494 -4.76 11.16 29.12
CA THR A 494 -5.12 10.16 30.15
C THR A 494 -3.97 9.99 31.15
N PRO A 495 -3.85 10.87 32.16
CA PRO A 495 -2.73 10.84 33.10
C PRO A 495 -2.59 9.56 33.93
N ASP A 496 -3.70 8.87 34.18
CA ASP A 496 -3.80 7.60 34.92
C ASP A 496 -3.62 6.34 34.05
N ALA A 497 -3.26 6.50 32.78
CA ALA A 497 -3.13 5.40 31.80
C ALA A 497 -2.19 4.28 32.28
N LYS A 498 -1.03 4.64 32.87
CA LYS A 498 -0.05 3.65 33.36
C LYS A 498 -0.56 2.83 34.53
N GLU A 499 -1.44 3.38 35.35
CA GLU A 499 -2.04 2.69 36.51
C GLU A 499 -3.14 1.74 36.06
N ARG A 500 -3.91 2.13 35.05
CA ARG A 500 -5.08 1.40 34.54
C ARG A 500 -4.73 0.27 33.60
N ILE A 501 -3.65 0.37 32.83
CA ILE A 501 -3.37 -0.55 31.71
C ILE A 501 -3.42 -2.03 32.11
N LYS A 502 -2.92 -2.40 33.29
CA LYS A 502 -2.96 -3.79 33.77
C LYS A 502 -4.38 -4.31 33.97
N ALA A 503 -5.27 -3.44 34.49
CA ALA A 503 -6.67 -3.82 34.72
C ALA A 503 -7.41 -4.00 33.39
N ASP A 504 -7.18 -3.09 32.44
CA ASP A 504 -7.83 -3.14 31.12
C ASP A 504 -7.30 -4.32 30.28
N VAL A 505 -6.00 -4.65 30.36
CA VAL A 505 -5.44 -5.88 29.77
C VAL A 505 -6.09 -7.14 30.36
N ASN A 506 -6.29 -7.16 31.69
CA ASN A 506 -6.96 -8.30 32.33
C ASN A 506 -8.42 -8.45 31.89
N GLU A 507 -9.12 -7.36 31.59
CA GLU A 507 -10.48 -7.42 31.05
C GLU A 507 -10.48 -8.02 29.62
N ILE A 508 -9.50 -7.67 28.79
CA ILE A 508 -9.33 -8.27 27.47
C ILE A 508 -8.92 -9.74 27.59
N ASN A 509 -8.00 -10.08 28.49
CA ASN A 509 -7.59 -11.46 28.76
C ASN A 509 -8.78 -12.38 29.08
N ARG A 510 -9.77 -11.92 29.86
CA ARG A 510 -10.97 -12.71 30.18
C ARG A 510 -11.78 -13.14 28.94
N LYS A 511 -11.62 -12.45 27.83
CA LYS A 511 -12.30 -12.72 26.54
C LYS A 511 -11.43 -13.57 25.60
N MET A 512 -10.21 -13.91 26.01
CA MET A 512 -9.27 -14.71 25.23
C MET A 512 -9.04 -16.11 25.83
N PRO A 513 -8.73 -17.10 24.97
CA PRO A 513 -8.29 -18.41 25.45
C PRO A 513 -7.07 -18.27 26.39
N THR A 514 -7.01 -19.10 27.43
CA THR A 514 -5.97 -19.00 28.47
C THR A 514 -4.55 -18.98 27.90
N TYR A 515 -4.28 -19.77 26.86
CA TYR A 515 -2.95 -19.87 26.23
C TYR A 515 -2.57 -18.64 25.40
N LYS A 516 -3.50 -17.72 25.11
CA LYS A 516 -3.25 -16.44 24.42
C LYS A 516 -3.21 -15.24 25.36
N GLN A 517 -3.39 -15.44 26.65
CA GLN A 517 -3.46 -14.34 27.61
C GLN A 517 -2.10 -13.70 27.85
N VAL A 518 -2.09 -12.36 27.87
CA VAL A 518 -0.91 -11.57 28.23
C VAL A 518 -0.61 -11.77 29.72
N THR A 519 0.60 -12.19 30.02
CA THR A 519 1.04 -12.48 31.40
C THR A 519 1.94 -11.38 31.97
N ARG A 520 2.64 -10.65 31.11
CA ARG A 520 3.50 -9.52 31.51
C ARG A 520 3.07 -8.25 30.77
N VAL A 521 2.96 -7.14 31.52
CA VAL A 521 2.62 -5.82 30.99
C VAL A 521 3.78 -4.87 31.26
N LYS A 522 4.29 -4.22 30.21
CA LYS A 522 5.34 -3.19 30.27
C LYS A 522 4.83 -1.91 29.64
N THR A 523 5.39 -0.79 30.07
CA THR A 523 5.12 0.53 29.48
C THR A 523 6.42 1.21 29.10
N ARG A 524 6.37 2.06 28.08
CA ARG A 524 7.48 2.89 27.62
C ARG A 524 7.06 4.35 27.48
N ASP A 525 8.03 5.24 27.52
CA ASP A 525 7.80 6.69 27.48
C ASP A 525 7.94 7.28 26.07
N THR A 526 8.42 6.50 25.09
CA THR A 526 8.65 6.93 23.71
C THR A 526 7.96 5.99 22.74
N GLU A 527 7.61 6.48 21.56
CA GLU A 527 7.10 5.67 20.46
C GLU A 527 8.04 4.52 20.09
N PHE A 528 7.46 3.44 19.54
CA PHE A 528 8.28 2.38 18.95
C PHE A 528 8.95 2.87 17.65
N PRO A 529 10.19 2.42 17.37
CA PRO A 529 10.79 2.63 16.05
C PRO A 529 9.89 2.04 14.96
N LYS A 530 9.73 2.78 13.87
CA LYS A 530 8.84 2.42 12.77
C LYS A 530 9.59 2.36 11.44
N THR A 531 9.08 1.56 10.54
CA THR A 531 9.45 1.63 9.12
C THR A 531 8.88 2.91 8.50
N THR A 532 9.32 3.22 7.28
CA THR A 532 8.79 4.33 6.48
C THR A 532 7.30 4.20 6.16
N THR A 533 6.75 2.98 6.22
CA THR A 533 5.31 2.68 6.13
C THR A 533 4.58 2.72 7.46
N LEU A 534 5.19 3.30 8.50
CA LEU A 534 4.65 3.43 9.85
C LEU A 534 4.37 2.09 10.56
N LYS A 535 4.98 0.98 10.11
CA LYS A 535 4.93 -0.31 10.82
C LYS A 535 5.97 -0.34 11.94
N ILE A 536 5.58 -0.83 13.11
CA ILE A 536 6.49 -0.97 14.25
C ILE A 536 7.58 -2.01 13.94
N LEU A 537 8.83 -1.64 14.19
CA LEU A 537 9.99 -2.54 14.06
C LEU A 537 10.07 -3.43 15.29
N ARG A 538 9.76 -4.74 15.15
CA ARG A 538 9.77 -5.70 16.26
C ARG A 538 11.17 -6.04 16.78
N ASN A 539 12.20 -5.92 15.96
CA ASN A 539 13.58 -6.31 16.28
C ASN A 539 14.43 -5.16 16.85
N TYR A 540 13.83 -4.08 17.36
CA TYR A 540 14.56 -2.91 17.85
C TYR A 540 15.38 -3.16 19.13
N LYS A 541 15.19 -4.32 19.80
CA LYS A 541 15.92 -4.72 21.02
C LYS A 541 17.10 -5.66 20.77
N LYS A 542 17.40 -6.00 19.51
CA LYS A 542 18.52 -6.87 19.16
C LYS A 542 19.75 -6.08 18.77
#